data_862721c38a38a82068e659c4864cac49
#
_entry.id   862721c38a38a82068e659c4864cac49
#
_cell.length_a   1.000
_cell.length_b   1.000
_cell.length_c   1.000
_cell.angle_alpha   90.00
_cell.angle_beta   90.00
_cell.angle_gamma   90.00
#
_symmetry.space_group_name_H-M   'P 1'
#
loop_
_entity.id
_entity.type
_entity.pdbx_description
1 polymer ?
#
loop_
_entity_poly.entity_id
_entity_poly.type
_entity_poly.pdbx_seq_one_letter_code
_entity_poly.pdbx_strand_id
1 'polypeptide(L)'
;MNTEQQPTMMEIIPTDGIIATSPNAIPMDDIEDAVVLDDIDPDNHPNFIESNTSAITLEELTEKCIVPTFADNALTISHGGFIKSVIEAGRTVFGELTPVEIRVSHQINGRVPSALHKKQSELSDAEKTTYFQRLAWVCHVAGLTRYINGQPVNLCIGGVRAYNEDKLFGRESPMKFKIFVGWQVRVCSNLCLTCDGFTGNFDALTVSDIKERALQLFSGFDPHKDENLRTLEALGNTRITEEQFCGIIGRLRLYKALPTATRNELGLPNIILGDQAVNAAVRGYVENPNFKKEDNLDSITLFQLLQLFNEAVKQTYIDKWLERNQNCTDFAFGIQQAIDGSNPAYSWFLT
;
A
#
# COMPACT_ATOMS: atom_id res chain seq x y z
N MET A 1 49.11 27.18 12.88
CA MET A 1 48.04 27.29 13.88
C MET A 1 46.72 26.97 13.16
N ASN A 2 46.36 25.71 13.16
CA ASN A 2 45.10 25.24 12.58
C ASN A 2 44.06 25.18 13.69
N THR A 3 43.03 25.93 13.57
CA THR A 3 41.87 25.89 14.46
C THR A 3 40.87 24.90 13.86
N GLU A 4 40.77 23.70 14.44
CA GLU A 4 39.71 22.75 14.17
C GLU A 4 38.40 23.31 14.72
N GLN A 5 37.45 23.52 13.82
CA GLN A 5 36.03 23.75 14.21
C GLN A 5 35.37 22.40 14.46
N GLN A 6 34.98 22.17 15.69
CA GLN A 6 34.09 21.07 16.09
C GLN A 6 32.69 21.29 15.51
N PRO A 7 31.96 20.26 15.06
CA PRO A 7 30.59 20.38 14.65
C PRO A 7 29.69 20.61 15.87
N THR A 8 28.91 21.66 15.82
CA THR A 8 27.89 22.01 16.81
C THR A 8 26.80 20.92 16.83
N MET A 9 26.60 20.32 17.97
CA MET A 9 25.45 19.44 18.22
C MET A 9 24.15 20.24 17.98
N MET A 10 23.32 19.77 17.07
CA MET A 10 21.95 20.24 16.93
C MET A 10 21.18 19.85 18.20
N GLU A 11 20.80 20.82 18.98
CA GLU A 11 19.80 20.66 20.04
C GLU A 11 18.47 20.22 19.43
N ILE A 12 17.98 19.09 19.87
CA ILE A 12 16.62 18.62 19.56
C ILE A 12 15.67 19.51 20.38
N ILE A 13 15.02 20.45 19.69
CA ILE A 13 13.92 21.22 20.29
C ILE A 13 12.73 20.28 20.38
N PRO A 14 12.11 20.13 21.56
CA PRO A 14 10.86 19.38 21.68
C PRO A 14 9.78 20.08 20.87
N THR A 15 9.21 19.39 19.91
CA THR A 15 8.10 19.90 19.10
C THR A 15 6.80 19.78 19.89
N ASP A 16 6.59 20.67 20.85
CA ASP A 16 5.26 21.02 21.29
C ASP A 16 4.63 21.90 20.18
N GLY A 17 3.67 21.30 19.48
CA GLY A 17 2.58 21.99 18.82
C GLY A 17 2.93 23.00 17.71
N ILE A 18 3.39 22.54 16.52
CA ILE A 18 3.19 23.33 15.32
C ILE A 18 1.99 22.75 14.57
N ILE A 19 0.82 23.32 14.87
CA ILE A 19 -0.38 23.14 14.06
C ILE A 19 -0.23 24.08 12.86
N ALA A 20 -0.03 23.52 11.67
CA ALA A 20 -0.13 24.28 10.43
C ALA A 20 -1.62 24.66 10.25
N THR A 21 -1.94 25.90 10.56
CA THR A 21 -3.26 26.46 10.32
C THR A 21 -3.46 26.71 8.84
N SER A 22 -4.20 25.80 8.18
CA SER A 22 -4.89 26.13 6.93
C SER A 22 -5.92 27.23 7.20
N PRO A 23 -6.18 28.16 6.27
CA PRO A 23 -7.17 29.24 6.47
C PRO A 23 -8.61 28.74 6.75
N ASN A 24 -8.88 27.44 6.65
CA ASN A 24 -10.15 26.78 6.98
C ASN A 24 -10.00 25.75 8.11
N ALA A 25 -8.97 25.84 8.94
CA ALA A 25 -8.83 24.97 10.10
C ALA A 25 -9.93 25.30 11.10
N ILE A 26 -10.76 24.31 11.44
CA ILE A 26 -11.73 24.40 12.54
C ILE A 26 -10.93 24.66 13.82
N PRO A 27 -11.32 25.66 14.65
CA PRO A 27 -10.63 25.94 15.92
C PRO A 27 -10.62 24.67 16.79
N MET A 28 -9.52 24.43 17.49
CA MET A 28 -9.28 23.22 18.28
C MET A 28 -10.27 23.06 19.46
N ASP A 29 -10.97 24.13 19.84
CA ASP A 29 -11.95 24.13 20.91
C ASP A 29 -13.31 23.54 20.53
N ASP A 30 -13.56 23.30 19.22
CA ASP A 30 -14.80 22.70 18.72
C ASP A 30 -14.67 21.18 18.42
N ILE A 31 -13.52 20.55 18.77
CA ILE A 31 -13.27 19.13 18.56
C ILE A 31 -13.56 18.32 19.84
N GLU A 32 -14.65 18.63 20.55
CA GLU A 32 -15.11 17.78 21.67
C GLU A 32 -15.70 16.44 21.19
N ASP A 33 -15.99 16.28 19.91
CA ASP A 33 -16.45 15.01 19.29
C ASP A 33 -15.38 14.32 18.40
N ALA A 34 -14.11 14.66 18.56
CA ALA A 34 -13.05 13.82 17.99
C ALA A 34 -13.13 12.45 18.65
N VAL A 35 -13.62 11.45 17.93
CA VAL A 35 -13.64 10.04 18.36
C VAL A 35 -12.28 9.73 18.97
N VAL A 36 -12.26 9.57 20.29
CA VAL A 36 -11.05 9.21 21.03
C VAL A 36 -10.59 7.88 20.45
N LEU A 37 -9.38 7.84 19.94
CA LEU A 37 -8.83 6.78 19.11
C LEU A 37 -8.61 5.45 19.85
N ASP A 38 -9.03 5.37 21.11
CA ASP A 38 -8.99 4.16 21.95
C ASP A 38 -10.19 3.22 21.75
N ASP A 39 -11.24 3.65 21.02
CA ASP A 39 -12.47 2.88 20.82
C ASP A 39 -12.53 2.07 19.51
N ILE A 40 -11.45 2.03 18.72
CA ILE A 40 -11.41 1.10 17.60
C ILE A 40 -11.05 -0.26 18.16
N ASP A 41 -12.07 -1.12 18.22
CA ASP A 41 -11.92 -2.53 18.58
C ASP A 41 -10.82 -3.16 17.73
N PRO A 42 -9.68 -3.55 18.32
CA PRO A 42 -8.57 -4.15 17.57
C PRO A 42 -8.96 -5.43 16.85
N ASP A 43 -10.03 -6.11 17.31
CA ASP A 43 -10.54 -7.33 16.69
C ASP A 43 -11.49 -7.06 15.50
N ASN A 44 -11.91 -5.80 15.30
CA ASN A 44 -12.83 -5.40 14.22
C ASN A 44 -12.20 -4.43 13.21
N HIS A 45 -10.87 -4.33 13.17
CA HIS A 45 -10.17 -3.48 12.21
C HIS A 45 -10.23 -4.09 10.80
N PRO A 46 -10.69 -3.35 9.77
CA PRO A 46 -10.74 -3.87 8.41
C PRO A 46 -9.36 -4.30 7.93
N ASN A 47 -9.28 -5.44 7.25
CA ASN A 47 -8.03 -5.89 6.66
C ASN A 47 -7.55 -4.93 5.57
N PHE A 48 -6.24 -4.75 5.46
CA PHE A 48 -5.64 -3.95 4.37
C PHE A 48 -5.71 -4.66 3.01
N ILE A 49 -5.88 -5.99 3.00
CA ILE A 49 -6.14 -6.80 1.82
C ILE A 49 -7.07 -7.96 2.19
N GLU A 50 -8.07 -8.24 1.34
CA GLU A 50 -9.16 -9.18 1.64
C GLU A 50 -9.16 -10.43 0.75
N SER A 51 -8.53 -10.37 -0.41
CA SER A 51 -8.61 -11.41 -1.43
C SER A 51 -7.98 -12.72 -1.00
N ASN A 52 -8.82 -13.67 -0.59
CA ASN A 52 -8.43 -15.07 -0.34
C ASN A 52 -7.15 -15.21 0.50
N THR A 53 -6.99 -14.33 1.48
CA THR A 53 -5.81 -14.26 2.34
C THR A 53 -6.14 -14.74 3.75
N SER A 54 -5.14 -15.25 4.45
CA SER A 54 -5.17 -15.54 5.88
C SER A 54 -4.14 -14.71 6.63
N ALA A 55 -4.46 -14.36 7.87
CA ALA A 55 -3.49 -13.74 8.77
C ALA A 55 -2.50 -14.79 9.28
N ILE A 56 -1.26 -14.37 9.51
CA ILE A 56 -0.21 -15.17 10.14
C ILE A 56 0.69 -14.27 10.97
N THR A 57 1.21 -14.76 12.07
CA THR A 57 2.19 -14.02 12.85
C THR A 57 3.59 -14.13 12.25
N LEU A 58 4.46 -13.16 12.56
CA LEU A 58 5.86 -13.20 12.10
C LEU A 58 6.62 -14.40 12.70
N GLU A 59 6.26 -14.78 13.93
CA GLU A 59 6.82 -15.94 14.63
C GLU A 59 6.44 -17.22 13.87
N GLU A 60 5.17 -17.45 13.62
CA GLU A 60 4.69 -18.63 12.87
C GLU A 60 5.29 -18.68 11.46
N LEU A 61 5.38 -17.52 10.77
CA LEU A 61 5.99 -17.43 9.45
C LEU A 61 7.47 -17.78 9.46
N THR A 62 8.18 -17.47 10.56
CA THR A 62 9.61 -17.73 10.69
C THR A 62 9.90 -19.17 11.13
N GLU A 63 9.09 -19.72 12.04
CA GLU A 63 9.35 -21.01 12.67
C GLU A 63 8.73 -22.19 11.93
N LYS A 64 7.51 -22.01 11.42
CA LYS A 64 6.72 -23.10 10.81
C LYS A 64 6.79 -23.12 9.28
N CYS A 65 7.16 -22.00 8.65
CA CYS A 65 7.22 -21.93 7.19
C CYS A 65 8.63 -22.22 6.69
N ILE A 66 8.79 -23.37 6.06
CA ILE A 66 10.04 -23.80 5.44
C ILE A 66 9.92 -23.60 3.94
N VAL A 67 10.69 -22.63 3.42
CA VAL A 67 10.78 -22.38 1.99
C VAL A 67 11.74 -23.39 1.36
N PRO A 68 11.32 -24.18 0.36
CA PRO A 68 12.21 -25.10 -0.32
C PRO A 68 13.29 -24.36 -1.12
N THR A 69 14.41 -25.02 -1.32
CA THR A 69 15.40 -24.59 -2.30
C THR A 69 14.88 -24.96 -3.69
N PHE A 70 14.67 -23.98 -4.56
CA PHE A 70 14.12 -24.19 -5.90
C PHE A 70 15.19 -24.45 -6.97
N ALA A 71 16.43 -24.02 -6.75
CA ALA A 71 17.57 -24.29 -7.61
C ALA A 71 18.71 -24.91 -6.80
N ASP A 72 19.55 -25.72 -7.49
CA ASP A 72 20.71 -26.35 -6.85
C ASP A 72 21.63 -25.30 -6.23
N ASN A 73 21.84 -25.39 -4.94
CA ASN A 73 22.72 -24.53 -4.12
C ASN A 73 22.32 -23.05 -4.01
N ALA A 74 21.15 -22.64 -4.48
CA ALA A 74 20.66 -21.28 -4.28
C ALA A 74 19.82 -21.18 -3.02
N LEU A 75 20.20 -20.28 -2.11
CA LEU A 75 19.41 -19.96 -0.92
C LEU A 75 18.27 -19.02 -1.32
N THR A 76 17.03 -19.48 -1.16
CA THR A 76 15.85 -18.64 -1.34
C THR A 76 15.67 -17.76 -0.10
N ILE A 77 15.61 -16.44 -0.29
CA ILE A 77 15.29 -15.53 0.81
C ILE A 77 13.87 -15.86 1.28
N SER A 78 13.69 -16.09 2.58
CA SER A 78 12.37 -16.38 3.15
C SER A 78 11.52 -15.10 3.29
N HIS A 79 10.19 -15.28 3.39
CA HIS A 79 9.28 -14.17 3.71
C HIS A 79 9.66 -13.50 5.04
N GLY A 80 10.01 -14.27 6.07
CA GLY A 80 10.45 -13.75 7.36
C GLY A 80 11.75 -12.93 7.26
N GLY A 81 12.71 -13.38 6.46
CA GLY A 81 13.95 -12.65 6.20
C GLY A 81 13.69 -11.32 5.48
N PHE A 82 12.78 -11.32 4.50
CA PHE A 82 12.34 -10.11 3.81
C PHE A 82 11.73 -9.09 4.79
N ILE A 83 10.74 -9.50 5.58
CA ILE A 83 10.08 -8.61 6.55
C ILE A 83 11.09 -8.03 7.54
N LYS A 84 11.92 -8.88 8.15
CA LYS A 84 12.90 -8.46 9.17
C LYS A 84 13.88 -7.42 8.65
N SER A 85 14.40 -7.58 7.42
CA SER A 85 15.35 -6.63 6.85
C SER A 85 14.72 -5.28 6.51
N VAL A 86 13.46 -5.26 6.04
CA VAL A 86 12.76 -4.00 5.78
C VAL A 86 12.35 -3.30 7.07
N ILE A 87 11.91 -4.05 8.09
CA ILE A 87 11.63 -3.49 9.43
C ILE A 87 12.89 -2.86 10.04
N GLU A 88 14.03 -3.52 9.90
CA GLU A 88 15.32 -2.98 10.40
C GLU A 88 15.67 -1.66 9.72
N ALA A 89 15.50 -1.57 8.39
CA ALA A 89 15.66 -0.33 7.65
C ALA A 89 14.65 0.75 8.09
N GLY A 90 13.38 0.37 8.27
CA GLY A 90 12.33 1.27 8.74
C GLY A 90 12.62 1.83 10.13
N ARG A 91 13.08 1.00 11.06
CA ARG A 91 13.50 1.45 12.41
C ARG A 91 14.69 2.40 12.36
N THR A 92 15.60 2.20 11.43
CA THR A 92 16.77 3.07 11.25
C THR A 92 16.36 4.47 10.81
N VAL A 93 15.35 4.59 9.94
CA VAL A 93 14.94 5.89 9.35
C VAL A 93 13.83 6.56 10.16
N PHE A 94 12.82 5.81 10.59
CA PHE A 94 11.61 6.36 11.21
C PHE A 94 11.51 6.12 12.72
N GLY A 95 12.37 5.30 13.30
CA GLY A 95 12.34 4.96 14.71
C GLY A 95 11.39 3.81 15.04
N GLU A 96 10.49 4.00 16.00
CA GLU A 96 9.61 2.95 16.49
C GLU A 96 8.52 2.56 15.49
N LEU A 97 8.29 1.26 15.34
CA LEU A 97 7.27 0.68 14.47
C LEU A 97 6.29 -0.17 15.29
N THR A 98 5.02 -0.12 14.90
CA THR A 98 3.99 -0.99 15.49
C THR A 98 4.24 -2.46 15.14
N PRO A 99 3.56 -3.42 15.81
CA PRO A 99 3.53 -4.80 15.37
C PRO A 99 3.14 -4.93 13.90
N VAL A 100 3.73 -5.91 13.21
CA VAL A 100 3.48 -6.13 11.79
C VAL A 100 2.18 -6.92 11.60
N GLU A 101 1.34 -6.45 10.67
CA GLU A 101 0.19 -7.18 10.15
C GLU A 101 0.61 -7.90 8.86
N ILE A 102 0.40 -9.22 8.81
CA ILE A 102 0.83 -10.08 7.71
C ILE A 102 -0.36 -10.83 7.14
N ARG A 103 -0.50 -10.77 5.82
CA ARG A 103 -1.50 -11.52 5.06
C ARG A 103 -0.81 -12.41 4.02
N VAL A 104 -1.19 -13.68 3.99
CA VAL A 104 -0.61 -14.68 3.10
C VAL A 104 -1.67 -15.39 2.28
N SER A 105 -1.29 -15.90 1.13
CA SER A 105 -2.17 -16.72 0.30
C SER A 105 -1.42 -17.80 -0.46
N HIS A 106 -2.17 -18.78 -0.97
CA HIS A 106 -1.65 -19.97 -1.66
C HIS A 106 -0.68 -20.76 -0.78
N GLN A 107 -1.24 -21.35 0.29
CA GLN A 107 -0.51 -22.31 1.11
C GLN A 107 -0.09 -23.52 0.28
N ILE A 108 1.20 -23.84 0.32
CA ILE A 108 1.78 -24.99 -0.35
C ILE A 108 2.33 -25.92 0.72
N ASN A 109 1.83 -27.14 0.72
CA ASN A 109 2.30 -28.20 1.61
C ASN A 109 3.30 -29.06 0.84
N GLY A 110 4.47 -29.20 1.40
CA GLY A 110 5.58 -29.98 0.86
C GLY A 110 6.13 -30.96 1.87
N ARG A 111 7.35 -31.37 1.66
CA ARG A 111 8.09 -32.27 2.55
C ARG A 111 9.56 -31.87 2.58
N VAL A 112 10.25 -32.22 3.67
CA VAL A 112 11.70 -32.02 3.78
C VAL A 112 12.45 -32.84 2.73
N PRO A 113 13.66 -32.45 2.29
CA PRO A 113 14.43 -33.19 1.28
C PRO A 113 14.64 -34.66 1.61
N SER A 114 14.84 -35.00 2.87
CA SER A 114 15.00 -36.40 3.33
C SER A 114 13.75 -37.26 3.16
N ALA A 115 12.58 -36.67 3.03
CA ALA A 115 11.29 -37.34 2.92
C ALA A 115 10.70 -37.31 1.50
N LEU A 116 11.46 -36.88 0.47
CA LEU A 116 10.99 -36.79 -0.92
C LEU A 116 10.52 -38.15 -1.49
N HIS A 117 11.07 -39.25 -1.00
CA HIS A 117 10.72 -40.61 -1.41
C HIS A 117 9.43 -41.14 -0.76
N LYS A 118 8.90 -40.50 0.29
CA LYS A 118 7.70 -40.93 1.01
C LYS A 118 6.42 -40.39 0.36
N LYS A 119 5.33 -41.16 0.50
CA LYS A 119 3.99 -40.68 0.12
C LYS A 119 3.47 -39.68 1.19
N GLN A 120 2.54 -38.83 0.80
CA GLN A 120 1.95 -37.82 1.69
C GLN A 120 1.38 -38.42 2.98
N SER A 121 0.77 -39.63 2.88
CA SER A 121 0.19 -40.38 4.02
C SER A 121 1.25 -40.97 4.97
N GLU A 122 2.49 -41.06 4.56
CA GLU A 122 3.58 -41.68 5.31
C GLU A 122 4.48 -40.62 6.01
N LEU A 123 4.16 -39.32 5.81
CA LEU A 123 4.93 -38.21 6.37
C LEU A 123 4.58 -38.02 7.84
N SER A 124 5.58 -38.01 8.70
CA SER A 124 5.46 -37.47 10.05
C SER A 124 5.30 -35.93 10.02
N ASP A 125 4.79 -35.34 11.09
CA ASP A 125 4.62 -33.88 11.15
C ASP A 125 5.95 -33.12 11.04
N ALA A 126 7.06 -33.71 11.52
CA ALA A 126 8.40 -33.14 11.35
C ALA A 126 8.93 -33.18 9.90
N GLU A 127 8.33 -34.01 9.05
CA GLU A 127 8.71 -34.15 7.64
C GLU A 127 7.84 -33.31 6.70
N LYS A 128 6.71 -32.79 7.20
CA LYS A 128 5.85 -31.87 6.46
C LYS A 128 6.42 -30.47 6.48
N THR A 129 6.39 -29.81 5.33
CA THR A 129 6.74 -28.40 5.21
C THR A 129 5.53 -27.63 4.70
N THR A 130 5.42 -26.39 5.15
CA THR A 130 4.41 -25.46 4.67
C THR A 130 5.08 -24.17 4.29
N TYR A 131 4.72 -23.59 3.17
CA TYR A 131 5.08 -22.22 2.85
C TYR A 131 3.94 -21.55 2.08
N PHE A 132 3.95 -20.24 2.02
CA PHE A 132 2.95 -19.46 1.29
C PHE A 132 3.57 -18.86 0.04
N GLN A 133 2.87 -18.99 -1.10
CA GLN A 133 3.36 -18.50 -2.38
C GLN A 133 3.41 -16.97 -2.43
N ARG A 134 2.44 -16.31 -1.76
CA ARG A 134 2.30 -14.85 -1.75
C ARG A 134 2.17 -14.32 -0.35
N LEU A 135 2.75 -13.15 -0.14
CA LEU A 135 2.74 -12.45 1.14
C LEU A 135 2.61 -10.94 0.88
N ALA A 136 1.74 -10.29 1.67
CA ALA A 136 1.72 -8.84 1.88
C ALA A 136 1.81 -8.55 3.37
N TRP A 137 2.43 -7.45 3.74
CA TRP A 137 2.53 -7.03 5.13
C TRP A 137 2.61 -5.52 5.25
N VAL A 138 2.16 -5.01 6.40
CA VAL A 138 2.14 -3.59 6.74
C VAL A 138 2.53 -3.43 8.20
N CYS A 139 3.22 -2.36 8.56
CA CYS A 139 3.32 -1.85 9.92
C CYS A 139 3.34 -0.31 9.89
N HIS A 140 2.92 0.30 11.00
CA HIS A 140 2.85 1.75 11.10
C HIS A 140 4.08 2.32 11.79
N VAL A 141 4.42 3.56 11.44
CA VAL A 141 5.42 4.34 12.15
C VAL A 141 4.75 4.97 13.38
N ALA A 142 5.25 4.65 14.57
CA ALA A 142 4.67 5.13 15.82
C ALA A 142 4.71 6.67 15.87
N GLY A 143 3.59 7.28 16.30
CA GLY A 143 3.50 8.73 16.47
C GLY A 143 3.40 9.56 15.18
N LEU A 144 3.43 8.94 13.99
CA LEU A 144 3.26 9.65 12.72
C LEU A 144 1.84 9.49 12.17
N THR A 145 0.92 10.22 12.78
CA THR A 145 -0.47 10.38 12.32
C THR A 145 -0.66 11.76 11.72
N ARG A 146 -1.41 11.86 10.64
CA ARG A 146 -1.85 13.09 9.97
C ARG A 146 -3.35 13.02 9.73
N TYR A 147 -3.94 14.12 9.31
CA TYR A 147 -5.36 14.20 8.98
C TYR A 147 -5.53 14.66 7.53
N ILE A 148 -6.29 13.91 6.76
CA ILE A 148 -6.67 14.25 5.38
C ILE A 148 -8.19 14.33 5.34
N ASN A 149 -8.75 15.51 5.11
CA ASN A 149 -10.20 15.71 5.08
C ASN A 149 -10.91 15.19 6.35
N GLY A 150 -10.32 15.45 7.52
CA GLY A 150 -10.86 15.00 8.80
C GLY A 150 -10.64 13.51 9.11
N GLN A 151 -10.06 12.74 8.20
CA GLN A 151 -9.76 11.32 8.42
C GLN A 151 -8.32 11.12 8.89
N PRO A 152 -8.08 10.40 10.00
CA PRO A 152 -6.75 10.10 10.45
C PRO A 152 -6.06 9.10 9.51
N VAL A 153 -4.83 9.44 9.11
CA VAL A 153 -3.96 8.59 8.31
C VAL A 153 -2.65 8.36 9.05
N ASN A 154 -2.19 7.13 9.07
CA ASN A 154 -0.92 6.76 9.68
C ASN A 154 0.13 6.54 8.60
N LEU A 155 1.35 7.04 8.83
CA LEU A 155 2.46 6.63 7.99
C LEU A 155 2.71 5.15 8.20
N CYS A 156 2.79 4.40 7.12
CA CYS A 156 3.05 2.97 7.15
C CYS A 156 4.15 2.58 6.15
N ILE A 157 4.83 1.52 6.49
CA ILE A 157 5.76 0.82 5.60
C ILE A 157 5.30 -0.61 5.43
N GLY A 158 5.70 -1.21 4.33
CA GLY A 158 5.33 -2.60 4.08
C GLY A 158 5.95 -3.15 2.82
N GLY A 159 5.47 -4.30 2.42
CA GLY A 159 5.94 -4.91 1.21
C GLY A 159 5.13 -6.11 0.77
N VAL A 160 5.40 -6.49 -0.46
CA VAL A 160 4.79 -7.64 -1.13
C VAL A 160 5.88 -8.52 -1.70
N ARG A 161 5.69 -9.81 -1.57
CA ARG A 161 6.46 -10.81 -2.26
C ARG A 161 5.61 -11.94 -2.77
N ALA A 162 5.96 -12.39 -3.98
CA ALA A 162 5.28 -13.51 -4.61
C ALA A 162 6.31 -14.42 -5.31
N TYR A 163 6.49 -15.63 -4.82
CA TYR A 163 7.42 -16.59 -5.41
C TYR A 163 7.11 -16.94 -6.87
N ASN A 164 5.86 -16.79 -7.31
CA ASN A 164 5.49 -17.01 -8.71
C ASN A 164 6.00 -15.91 -9.66
N GLU A 165 6.50 -14.79 -9.13
CA GLU A 165 7.16 -13.74 -9.95
C GLU A 165 8.66 -13.99 -10.09
N ASP A 166 9.24 -14.90 -9.29
CA ASP A 166 10.64 -15.28 -9.31
C ASP A 166 10.91 -16.34 -10.41
N LYS A 167 12.12 -16.34 -10.96
CA LYS A 167 12.63 -17.43 -11.81
C LYS A 167 13.19 -18.56 -10.95
N LEU A 168 12.31 -19.26 -10.23
CA LEU A 168 12.65 -20.20 -9.16
C LEU A 168 13.65 -21.31 -9.57
N PHE A 169 13.68 -21.70 -10.84
CA PHE A 169 14.53 -22.78 -11.36
C PHE A 169 15.75 -22.26 -12.12
N GLY A 170 15.96 -20.94 -12.16
CA GLY A 170 17.14 -20.33 -12.75
C GLY A 170 18.31 -20.33 -11.79
N ARG A 171 19.51 -20.68 -12.26
CA ARG A 171 20.74 -20.56 -11.48
C ARG A 171 21.01 -19.08 -11.22
N GLU A 172 21.30 -18.72 -9.96
CA GLU A 172 21.63 -17.34 -9.53
C GLU A 172 20.63 -16.28 -10.03
N SER A 173 19.37 -16.67 -10.23
CA SER A 173 18.35 -15.73 -10.65
C SER A 173 17.96 -14.84 -9.48
N PRO A 174 17.96 -13.51 -9.64
CA PRO A 174 17.54 -12.61 -8.60
C PRO A 174 16.06 -12.81 -8.27
N MET A 175 15.72 -12.64 -7.00
CA MET A 175 14.37 -12.73 -6.48
C MET A 175 13.72 -11.36 -6.50
N LYS A 176 12.41 -11.32 -6.74
CA LYS A 176 11.63 -10.07 -6.85
C LYS A 176 10.95 -9.70 -5.56
N PHE A 177 11.05 -8.42 -5.24
CA PHE A 177 10.45 -7.82 -4.07
C PHE A 177 9.80 -6.49 -4.42
N LYS A 178 8.83 -6.09 -3.59
CA LYS A 178 8.17 -4.78 -3.64
C LYS A 178 8.15 -4.23 -2.23
N ILE A 179 8.61 -2.99 -2.05
CA ILE A 179 8.60 -2.29 -0.78
C ILE A 179 7.86 -0.97 -0.98
N PHE A 180 7.16 -0.52 0.05
CA PHE A 180 6.49 0.77 0.02
C PHE A 180 6.61 1.51 1.36
N VAL A 181 6.43 2.81 1.27
CA VAL A 181 6.12 3.74 2.34
C VAL A 181 4.94 4.61 1.86
N GLY A 182 3.96 4.81 2.68
CA GLY A 182 2.74 5.53 2.27
C GLY A 182 1.83 5.83 3.44
N TRP A 183 0.68 6.42 3.14
CA TRP A 183 -0.31 6.76 4.14
C TRP A 183 -1.48 5.76 4.11
N GLN A 184 -1.84 5.25 5.27
CA GLN A 184 -2.98 4.35 5.41
C GLN A 184 -4.08 5.02 6.21
N VAL A 185 -5.29 5.06 5.64
CA VAL A 185 -6.48 5.57 6.32
C VAL A 185 -6.83 4.62 7.47
N ARG A 186 -6.91 5.15 8.69
CA ARG A 186 -7.05 4.32 9.89
C ARG A 186 -8.39 3.60 9.96
N VAL A 187 -9.46 4.24 9.55
CA VAL A 187 -10.83 3.70 9.69
C VAL A 187 -11.13 2.55 8.73
N CYS A 188 -10.59 2.59 7.52
CA CYS A 188 -10.87 1.61 6.48
C CYS A 188 -9.64 0.81 6.03
N SER A 189 -8.46 1.05 6.60
CA SER A 189 -7.19 0.42 6.20
C SER A 189 -6.83 0.58 4.71
N ASN A 190 -7.39 1.58 4.03
CA ASN A 190 -7.07 1.87 2.64
C ASN A 190 -5.68 2.49 2.54
N LEU A 191 -4.85 1.95 1.67
CA LEU A 191 -3.52 2.47 1.41
C LEU A 191 -3.58 3.57 0.35
N CYS A 192 -3.02 4.74 0.65
CA CYS A 192 -2.79 5.82 -0.28
C CYS A 192 -1.30 5.79 -0.67
N LEU A 193 -1.01 5.21 -1.80
CA LEU A 193 0.35 4.99 -2.28
C LEU A 193 0.65 5.88 -3.47
N THR A 194 1.74 6.62 -3.39
CA THR A 194 2.28 7.48 -4.46
C THR A 194 3.51 6.84 -5.11
N CYS A 195 3.91 7.32 -6.28
CA CYS A 195 5.01 6.72 -7.05
C CYS A 195 6.37 6.82 -6.32
N ASP A 196 6.60 7.87 -5.57
CA ASP A 196 7.82 8.09 -4.78
C ASP A 196 7.88 7.25 -3.50
N GLY A 197 6.73 6.78 -3.00
CA GLY A 197 6.63 5.84 -1.89
C GLY A 197 6.70 4.35 -2.31
N PHE A 198 6.99 4.03 -3.56
CA PHE A 198 6.94 2.65 -4.06
C PHE A 198 8.16 2.30 -4.91
N THR A 199 8.80 1.17 -4.60
CA THR A 199 9.97 0.70 -5.36
C THR A 199 9.64 0.15 -6.73
N GLY A 200 8.37 -0.23 -6.98
CA GLY A 200 8.06 -1.18 -8.04
C GLY A 200 8.66 -2.56 -7.75
N ASN A 201 8.69 -3.42 -8.75
CA ASN A 201 9.46 -4.66 -8.68
C ASN A 201 10.96 -4.35 -8.73
N PHE A 202 11.72 -4.85 -7.77
CA PHE A 202 13.18 -4.83 -7.82
C PHE A 202 13.76 -6.21 -7.56
N ASP A 203 14.95 -6.42 -8.04
CA ASP A 203 15.68 -7.67 -7.95
C ASP A 203 16.66 -7.63 -6.78
N ALA A 204 16.71 -8.71 -5.97
CA ALA A 204 17.68 -8.89 -4.89
C ALA A 204 18.22 -10.32 -4.87
N LEU A 205 19.50 -10.47 -4.56
CA LEU A 205 20.16 -11.75 -4.37
C LEU A 205 20.35 -12.08 -2.89
N THR A 206 20.47 -11.04 -2.07
CA THR A 206 20.73 -11.15 -0.64
C THR A 206 19.75 -10.33 0.20
N VAL A 207 19.66 -10.66 1.48
CA VAL A 207 18.89 -9.88 2.47
C VAL A 207 19.46 -8.45 2.61
N SER A 208 20.78 -8.30 2.38
CA SER A 208 21.46 -6.99 2.40
C SER A 208 20.96 -6.08 1.27
N ASP A 209 20.77 -6.62 0.08
CA ASP A 209 20.27 -5.85 -1.07
C ASP A 209 18.86 -5.29 -0.77
N ILE A 210 18.02 -6.11 -0.11
CA ILE A 210 16.69 -5.70 0.32
C ILE A 210 16.76 -4.55 1.32
N LYS A 211 17.63 -4.68 2.34
CA LYS A 211 17.80 -3.65 3.37
C LYS A 211 18.31 -2.35 2.77
N GLU A 212 19.27 -2.41 1.87
CA GLU A 212 19.81 -1.24 1.17
C GLU A 212 18.73 -0.54 0.34
N ARG A 213 17.95 -1.32 -0.41
CA ARG A 213 16.84 -0.76 -1.21
C ARG A 213 15.77 -0.12 -0.34
N ALA A 214 15.43 -0.73 0.80
CA ALA A 214 14.51 -0.17 1.78
C ALA A 214 15.05 1.14 2.38
N LEU A 215 16.33 1.19 2.77
CA LEU A 215 16.96 2.41 3.27
C LEU A 215 16.95 3.53 2.24
N GLN A 216 17.23 3.25 0.97
CA GLN A 216 17.16 4.23 -0.11
C GLN A 216 15.75 4.80 -0.26
N LEU A 217 14.72 3.94 -0.28
CA LEU A 217 13.34 4.37 -0.39
C LEU A 217 12.93 5.24 0.80
N PHE A 218 13.16 4.75 2.01
CA PHE A 218 12.72 5.41 3.24
C PHE A 218 13.45 6.72 3.51
N SER A 219 14.76 6.79 3.23
CA SER A 219 15.53 8.03 3.37
C SER A 219 15.16 9.08 2.33
N GLY A 220 14.63 8.65 1.17
CA GLY A 220 14.11 9.57 0.14
C GLY A 220 12.71 10.09 0.44
N PHE A 221 11.97 9.42 1.31
CA PHE A 221 10.62 9.79 1.69
C PHE A 221 10.63 10.67 2.95
N ASP A 222 10.29 11.94 2.79
CA ASP A 222 10.23 12.90 3.91
C ASP A 222 8.77 13.13 4.35
N PRO A 223 8.31 12.53 5.47
CA PRO A 223 6.94 12.68 5.94
C PRO A 223 6.60 14.10 6.43
N HIS A 224 7.56 15.01 6.49
CA HIS A 224 7.38 16.40 6.90
C HIS A 224 7.35 17.39 5.73
N LYS A 225 7.97 17.06 4.61
CA LYS A 225 7.98 17.92 3.38
C LYS A 225 6.80 17.69 2.45
N ASP A 226 5.92 17.06 2.79
CA ASP A 226 4.73 16.41 2.36
C ASP A 226 4.02 17.01 1.14
N GLU A 227 4.66 16.95 -0.02
CA GLU A 227 4.02 17.22 -1.30
C GLU A 227 2.90 16.20 -1.56
N ASN A 228 3.12 14.96 -1.16
CA ASN A 228 2.16 13.86 -1.30
C ASN A 228 0.94 14.05 -0.41
N LEU A 229 1.12 14.47 0.83
CA LEU A 229 0.01 14.75 1.74
C LEU A 229 -0.83 15.91 1.22
N ARG A 230 -0.17 17.01 0.78
CA ARG A 230 -0.86 18.15 0.17
C ARG A 230 -1.66 17.77 -1.07
N THR A 231 -1.11 16.85 -1.86
CA THR A 231 -1.79 16.35 -3.05
C THR A 231 -3.01 15.51 -2.68
N LEU A 232 -2.91 14.67 -1.66
CA LEU A 232 -4.06 13.93 -1.12
C LEU A 232 -5.10 14.85 -0.49
N GLU A 233 -4.68 15.91 0.23
CA GLU A 233 -5.57 16.96 0.75
C GLU A 233 -6.28 17.71 -0.38
N ALA A 234 -5.57 18.02 -1.46
CA ALA A 234 -6.15 18.68 -2.63
C ALA A 234 -7.26 17.85 -3.29
N LEU A 235 -7.14 16.51 -3.31
CA LEU A 235 -8.23 15.63 -3.76
C LEU A 235 -9.51 15.78 -2.92
N GLY A 236 -9.37 16.11 -1.64
CA GLY A 236 -10.52 16.37 -0.77
C GLY A 236 -11.21 17.68 -1.02
N ASN A 237 -10.50 18.64 -1.58
CA ASN A 237 -11.06 19.96 -1.93
C ASN A 237 -11.71 19.97 -3.33
N THR A 238 -11.44 18.97 -4.16
CA THR A 238 -11.99 18.86 -5.51
C THR A 238 -13.19 17.91 -5.51
N ARG A 239 -14.34 18.37 -5.98
CA ARG A 239 -15.58 17.58 -6.02
C ARG A 239 -15.99 17.26 -7.45
N ILE A 240 -16.62 16.12 -7.64
CA ILE A 240 -17.28 15.68 -8.86
C ILE A 240 -18.74 15.41 -8.57
N THR A 241 -19.61 15.72 -9.54
CA THR A 241 -21.04 15.42 -9.46
C THR A 241 -21.30 13.92 -9.64
N GLU A 242 -22.48 13.45 -9.27
CA GLU A 242 -22.91 12.07 -9.54
C GLU A 242 -22.89 11.76 -11.03
N GLU A 243 -23.27 12.72 -11.90
CA GLU A 243 -23.20 12.57 -13.35
C GLU A 243 -21.75 12.35 -13.82
N GLN A 244 -20.80 13.15 -13.31
CA GLN A 244 -19.38 12.98 -13.60
C GLN A 244 -18.86 11.64 -13.08
N PHE A 245 -19.27 11.22 -11.88
CA PHE A 245 -18.92 9.89 -11.36
C PHE A 245 -19.44 8.78 -12.28
N CYS A 246 -20.71 8.83 -12.68
CA CYS A 246 -21.28 7.88 -13.63
C CYS A 246 -20.55 7.89 -14.98
N GLY A 247 -20.18 9.07 -15.47
CA GLY A 247 -19.34 9.25 -16.66
C GLY A 247 -17.99 8.56 -16.52
N ILE A 248 -17.26 8.79 -15.44
CA ILE A 248 -15.98 8.14 -15.13
C ILE A 248 -16.13 6.61 -15.13
N ILE A 249 -17.14 6.07 -14.47
CA ILE A 249 -17.39 4.63 -14.42
C ILE A 249 -17.67 4.07 -15.82
N GLY A 250 -18.49 4.74 -16.61
CA GLY A 250 -18.78 4.37 -18.00
C GLY A 250 -17.53 4.40 -18.88
N ARG A 251 -16.71 5.44 -18.75
CA ARG A 251 -15.45 5.59 -19.47
C ARG A 251 -14.39 4.55 -19.06
N LEU A 252 -14.30 4.20 -17.79
CA LEU A 252 -13.41 3.12 -17.34
C LEU A 252 -13.78 1.77 -17.98
N ARG A 253 -15.06 1.48 -18.12
CA ARG A 253 -15.54 0.27 -18.83
C ARG A 253 -15.23 0.33 -20.33
N LEU A 254 -15.49 1.47 -20.96
CA LEU A 254 -15.17 1.67 -22.37
C LEU A 254 -13.66 1.56 -22.60
N TYR A 255 -12.84 2.15 -21.75
CA TYR A 255 -11.37 2.03 -21.79
C TYR A 255 -10.92 0.57 -21.85
N LYS A 256 -11.53 -0.31 -21.07
CA LYS A 256 -11.21 -1.75 -21.06
C LYS A 256 -11.56 -2.44 -22.39
N ALA A 257 -12.62 -2.02 -23.02
CA ALA A 257 -13.05 -2.56 -24.33
C ALA A 257 -12.22 -2.03 -25.51
N LEU A 258 -11.56 -0.88 -25.37
CA LEU A 258 -10.74 -0.30 -26.43
C LEU A 258 -9.48 -1.14 -26.69
N PRO A 259 -9.13 -1.38 -27.98
CA PRO A 259 -7.81 -1.93 -28.36
C PRO A 259 -6.67 -1.05 -27.83
N THR A 260 -5.53 -1.69 -27.52
CA THR A 260 -4.34 -0.96 -27.04
C THR A 260 -3.87 0.11 -28.03
N ALA A 261 -3.93 -0.17 -29.33
CA ALA A 261 -3.58 0.80 -30.37
C ALA A 261 -4.44 2.08 -30.25
N THR A 262 -5.76 1.93 -30.13
CA THR A 262 -6.69 3.05 -29.99
C THR A 262 -6.45 3.83 -28.69
N ARG A 263 -6.14 3.16 -27.58
CA ARG A 263 -5.79 3.84 -26.33
C ARG A 263 -4.52 4.70 -26.48
N ASN A 264 -3.52 4.17 -27.20
CA ASN A 264 -2.28 4.90 -27.46
C ASN A 264 -2.51 6.09 -28.43
N GLU A 265 -3.33 5.93 -29.47
CA GLU A 265 -3.69 7.00 -30.40
C GLU A 265 -4.44 8.14 -29.69
N LEU A 266 -5.30 7.80 -28.73
CA LEU A 266 -6.01 8.78 -27.90
C LEU A 266 -5.14 9.37 -26.78
N GLY A 267 -3.89 8.92 -26.61
CA GLY A 267 -2.99 9.38 -25.55
C GLY A 267 -3.50 9.06 -24.14
N LEU A 268 -4.31 7.99 -23.98
CA LEU A 268 -4.91 7.66 -22.69
C LEU A 268 -3.87 7.09 -21.71
N PRO A 269 -3.99 7.42 -20.41
CA PRO A 269 -3.10 6.88 -19.38
C PRO A 269 -3.28 5.37 -19.23
N ASN A 270 -2.27 4.69 -18.67
CA ASN A 270 -2.37 3.26 -18.38
C ASN A 270 -3.22 3.02 -17.12
N ILE A 271 -4.42 2.50 -17.28
CA ILE A 271 -5.33 2.15 -16.20
C ILE A 271 -5.39 0.63 -16.04
N ILE A 272 -4.96 0.16 -14.86
CA ILE A 272 -4.89 -1.28 -14.53
C ILE A 272 -6.03 -1.77 -13.63
N LEU A 273 -7.01 -0.90 -13.32
CA LEU A 273 -8.22 -1.28 -12.60
C LEU A 273 -9.03 -2.29 -13.42
N GLY A 274 -9.38 -3.43 -12.82
CA GLY A 274 -10.22 -4.46 -13.46
C GLY A 274 -11.72 -4.16 -13.35
N ASP A 275 -12.55 -4.82 -14.16
CA ASP A 275 -14.01 -4.65 -14.13
C ASP A 275 -14.60 -4.97 -12.75
N GLN A 276 -14.05 -5.95 -12.03
CA GLN A 276 -14.46 -6.27 -10.66
C GLN A 276 -14.23 -5.09 -9.72
N ALA A 277 -13.08 -4.40 -9.82
CA ALA A 277 -12.78 -3.23 -9.01
C ALA A 277 -13.72 -2.06 -9.34
N VAL A 278 -14.01 -1.83 -10.61
CA VAL A 278 -14.99 -0.80 -11.04
C VAL A 278 -16.39 -1.11 -10.49
N ASN A 279 -16.83 -2.38 -10.57
CA ASN A 279 -18.12 -2.79 -10.00
C ASN A 279 -18.16 -2.67 -8.48
N ALA A 280 -17.09 -3.02 -7.78
CA ALA A 280 -16.97 -2.89 -6.32
C ALA A 280 -16.99 -1.42 -5.89
N ALA A 281 -16.35 -0.52 -6.64
CA ALA A 281 -16.40 0.92 -6.38
C ALA A 281 -17.83 1.48 -6.53
N VAL A 282 -18.57 1.06 -7.56
CA VAL A 282 -19.99 1.45 -7.73
C VAL A 282 -20.85 0.93 -6.57
N ARG A 283 -20.64 -0.32 -6.14
CA ARG A 283 -21.34 -0.87 -4.99
C ARG A 283 -21.01 -0.08 -3.72
N GLY A 284 -19.73 0.19 -3.48
CA GLY A 284 -19.28 1.00 -2.34
C GLY A 284 -19.90 2.39 -2.32
N TYR A 285 -20.05 3.04 -3.49
CA TYR A 285 -20.71 4.33 -3.60
C TYR A 285 -22.18 4.29 -3.12
N VAL A 286 -22.88 3.19 -3.40
CA VAL A 286 -24.30 3.04 -3.03
C VAL A 286 -24.50 2.54 -1.60
N GLU A 287 -23.69 1.57 -1.18
CA GLU A 287 -23.90 0.79 0.04
C GLU A 287 -23.11 1.30 1.25
N ASN A 288 -21.94 1.93 1.05
CA ASN A 288 -21.09 2.34 2.15
C ASN A 288 -21.69 3.55 2.89
N PRO A 289 -21.97 3.43 4.20
CA PRO A 289 -22.56 4.53 4.98
C PRO A 289 -21.66 5.78 5.03
N ASN A 290 -20.33 5.63 4.88
CA ASN A 290 -19.39 6.76 4.84
C ASN A 290 -19.50 7.61 3.56
N PHE A 291 -20.22 7.13 2.55
CA PHE A 291 -20.55 7.85 1.32
C PHE A 291 -22.01 8.30 1.28
N LYS A 292 -22.73 8.22 2.42
CA LYS A 292 -24.05 8.83 2.52
C LYS A 292 -23.90 10.32 2.25
N LYS A 293 -24.76 10.79 1.35
CA LYS A 293 -24.85 12.19 0.94
C LYS A 293 -25.09 13.04 2.20
N GLU A 294 -24.05 13.67 2.71
CA GLU A 294 -24.21 14.74 3.67
C GLU A 294 -24.84 15.91 2.93
N ASP A 295 -25.90 16.46 3.47
CA ASP A 295 -26.55 17.70 3.01
C ASP A 295 -27.15 17.70 1.59
N ASN A 296 -27.67 16.59 1.08
CA ASN A 296 -28.27 16.51 -0.27
C ASN A 296 -27.34 16.94 -1.43
N LEU A 297 -26.03 16.95 -1.24
CA LEU A 297 -25.08 17.21 -2.30
C LEU A 297 -24.90 15.97 -3.15
N ASP A 298 -25.39 16.03 -4.40
CA ASP A 298 -25.19 14.99 -5.43
C ASP A 298 -23.73 15.00 -5.94
N SER A 299 -22.77 14.98 -5.01
CA SER A 299 -21.34 15.09 -5.34
C SER A 299 -20.48 14.39 -4.31
N ILE A 300 -19.32 13.89 -4.75
CA ILE A 300 -18.27 13.31 -3.91
C ILE A 300 -16.95 14.04 -4.14
N THR A 301 -16.04 13.99 -3.17
CA THR A 301 -14.69 14.49 -3.37
C THR A 301 -13.86 13.48 -4.17
N LEU A 302 -12.79 13.94 -4.83
CA LEU A 302 -11.85 13.02 -5.48
C LEU A 302 -11.11 12.13 -4.47
N PHE A 303 -10.95 12.58 -3.22
CA PHE A 303 -10.45 11.72 -2.15
C PHE A 303 -11.42 10.57 -1.83
N GLN A 304 -12.72 10.84 -1.78
CA GLN A 304 -13.74 9.79 -1.65
C GLN A 304 -13.71 8.83 -2.86
N LEU A 305 -13.57 9.34 -4.08
CA LEU A 305 -13.39 8.50 -5.28
C LEU A 305 -12.17 7.59 -5.15
N LEU A 306 -11.03 8.13 -4.68
CA LEU A 306 -9.83 7.35 -4.41
C LEU A 306 -10.10 6.26 -3.37
N GLN A 307 -10.81 6.57 -2.28
CA GLN A 307 -11.14 5.58 -1.26
C GLN A 307 -12.04 4.46 -1.79
N LEU A 308 -12.99 4.75 -2.67
CA LEU A 308 -13.81 3.73 -3.33
C LEU A 308 -12.97 2.75 -4.17
N PHE A 309 -12.00 3.27 -4.92
CA PHE A 309 -11.12 2.43 -5.71
C PHE A 309 -10.11 1.66 -4.85
N ASN A 310 -9.54 2.26 -3.81
CA ASN A 310 -8.63 1.59 -2.90
C ASN A 310 -9.33 0.45 -2.15
N GLU A 311 -10.57 0.65 -1.69
CA GLU A 311 -11.39 -0.40 -1.09
C GLU A 311 -11.62 -1.56 -2.07
N ALA A 312 -11.97 -1.25 -3.30
CA ALA A 312 -12.16 -2.27 -4.35
C ALA A 312 -10.88 -3.04 -4.67
N VAL A 313 -9.72 -2.40 -4.57
CA VAL A 313 -8.41 -3.01 -4.85
C VAL A 313 -7.98 -3.98 -3.75
N LYS A 314 -8.49 -3.90 -2.52
CA LYS A 314 -8.24 -4.92 -1.47
C LYS A 314 -8.62 -6.33 -1.88
N GLN A 315 -9.58 -6.48 -2.79
CA GLN A 315 -10.03 -7.77 -3.32
C GLN A 315 -9.15 -8.32 -4.44
N THR A 316 -8.03 -7.67 -4.75
CA THR A 316 -7.12 -8.15 -5.78
C THR A 316 -6.08 -9.12 -5.22
N TYR A 317 -5.44 -9.90 -6.11
CA TYR A 317 -4.32 -10.75 -5.71
C TYR A 317 -3.19 -9.93 -5.09
N ILE A 318 -2.55 -10.49 -4.06
CA ILE A 318 -1.44 -9.88 -3.31
C ILE A 318 -0.37 -9.29 -4.24
N ASP A 319 0.04 -10.05 -5.26
CA ASP A 319 1.09 -9.66 -6.22
C ASP A 319 0.72 -8.46 -7.10
N LYS A 320 -0.56 -8.07 -7.17
CA LYS A 320 -1.06 -6.92 -7.94
C LYS A 320 -1.57 -5.76 -7.07
N TRP A 321 -1.57 -5.93 -5.77
CA TRP A 321 -2.19 -5.00 -4.85
C TRP A 321 -1.53 -3.61 -4.86
N LEU A 322 -0.19 -3.55 -4.76
CA LEU A 322 0.53 -2.27 -4.68
C LEU A 322 0.44 -1.47 -5.99
N GLU A 323 0.67 -2.10 -7.13
CA GLU A 323 0.57 -1.42 -8.43
C GLU A 323 -0.83 -0.89 -8.69
N ARG A 324 -1.86 -1.61 -8.25
CA ARG A 324 -3.24 -1.15 -8.39
C ARG A 324 -3.57 -0.01 -7.43
N ASN A 325 -3.06 -0.04 -6.19
CA ASN A 325 -3.20 1.08 -5.26
C ASN A 325 -2.55 2.35 -5.82
N GLN A 326 -1.30 2.26 -6.28
CA GLN A 326 -0.64 3.39 -6.92
C GLN A 326 -1.45 3.90 -8.12
N ASN A 327 -1.91 3.01 -8.99
CA ASN A 327 -2.70 3.39 -10.16
C ASN A 327 -4.03 4.07 -9.78
N CYS A 328 -4.68 3.71 -8.66
CA CYS A 328 -5.84 4.42 -8.15
C CYS A 328 -5.48 5.87 -7.76
N THR A 329 -4.35 6.04 -7.09
CA THR A 329 -3.85 7.36 -6.70
C THR A 329 -3.53 8.22 -7.93
N ASP A 330 -2.76 7.65 -8.89
CA ASP A 330 -2.42 8.32 -10.15
C ASP A 330 -3.68 8.69 -10.96
N PHE A 331 -4.71 7.82 -10.95
CA PHE A 331 -5.97 8.08 -11.61
C PHE A 331 -6.72 9.25 -10.97
N ALA A 332 -6.84 9.28 -9.64
CA ALA A 332 -7.53 10.36 -8.94
C ALA A 332 -6.82 11.71 -9.17
N PHE A 333 -5.48 11.73 -9.15
CA PHE A 333 -4.71 12.94 -9.49
C PHE A 333 -4.87 13.36 -10.95
N GLY A 334 -4.85 12.40 -11.87
CA GLY A 334 -5.07 12.68 -13.26
C GLY A 334 -6.45 13.32 -13.52
N ILE A 335 -7.49 12.85 -12.83
CA ILE A 335 -8.84 13.46 -12.89
C ILE A 335 -8.82 14.88 -12.32
N GLN A 336 -8.13 15.12 -11.18
CA GLN A 336 -7.99 16.48 -10.65
C GLN A 336 -7.31 17.41 -11.66
N GLN A 337 -6.17 16.98 -12.22
CA GLN A 337 -5.43 17.74 -13.22
C GLN A 337 -6.26 18.01 -14.50
N ALA A 338 -7.15 17.07 -14.86
CA ALA A 338 -8.05 17.27 -15.98
C ALA A 338 -9.14 18.32 -15.68
N ILE A 339 -9.65 18.36 -14.45
CA ILE A 339 -10.59 19.39 -13.98
C ILE A 339 -9.90 20.77 -14.00
N ASP A 340 -8.66 20.84 -13.55
CA ASP A 340 -7.86 22.08 -13.54
C ASP A 340 -7.35 22.46 -14.95
N GLY A 341 -7.53 21.62 -15.95
CA GLY A 341 -7.08 21.85 -17.32
C GLY A 341 -5.59 21.62 -17.58
N SER A 342 -4.84 21.11 -16.60
CA SER A 342 -3.39 20.89 -16.70
C SER A 342 -2.99 19.55 -17.34
N ASN A 343 -3.91 18.56 -17.41
CA ASN A 343 -3.64 17.25 -18.00
C ASN A 343 -4.78 16.76 -18.91
N PRO A 344 -4.70 17.02 -20.22
CA PRO A 344 -5.77 16.65 -21.16
C PRO A 344 -5.94 15.14 -21.33
N ALA A 345 -4.94 14.31 -21.02
CA ALA A 345 -5.03 12.86 -21.17
C ALA A 345 -6.15 12.23 -20.31
N TYR A 346 -6.47 12.83 -19.17
CA TYR A 346 -7.53 12.37 -18.29
C TYR A 346 -8.89 13.03 -18.57
N SER A 347 -8.96 14.11 -19.37
CA SER A 347 -10.21 14.78 -19.72
C SER A 347 -11.19 13.85 -20.43
N TRP A 348 -10.67 12.83 -21.14
CA TRP A 348 -11.49 11.81 -21.78
C TRP A 348 -12.39 11.03 -20.79
N PHE A 349 -12.03 10.94 -19.52
CA PHE A 349 -12.83 10.28 -18.49
C PHE A 349 -13.95 11.18 -17.93
N LEU A 350 -13.92 12.48 -18.21
CA LEU A 350 -14.88 13.48 -17.72
C LEU A 350 -15.94 13.86 -18.77
N THR A 351 -15.78 13.39 -20.03
CA THR A 351 -16.66 13.74 -21.18
C THR A 351 -17.61 12.55 -21.58
#